data_1f84a8960923e86027828494581fea12
#
_entry.id   1f84a8960923e86027828494581fea12
#
_cell.length_a   1.000
_cell.length_b   1.000
_cell.length_c   1.000
_cell.angle_alpha   90.00
_cell.angle_beta   90.00
_cell.angle_gamma   90.00
#
_symmetry.space_group_name_H-M   'P 1'
#
loop_
_entity.id
_entity.type
_entity.pdbx_description
1 polymer ?
#
loop_
_entity_poly.entity_id
_entity_poly.type
_entity_poly.pdbx_seq_one_letter_code
_entity_poly.pdbx_strand_id
1 'polypeptide(L)'
;MKNVEAYDVSAWGYVHNCTSLADAVMCGVRENGVYHVDTEAGVLDILSKNMECLRPGGTILVGFNGAVSNRSGKKAPFFSGARISDNIKVPLVSISDPSLALDKNLPLAWYAGNEWLPDLQSELSLALNEVHNAINADMLFFGGSGGGFAALAVAAKVDFCAKVLVWNPQTSILDYNFGFVRQYVNACFPTSVGRYVAGCDAGQTLSLYKKIFDEFNITHSLQGAFQYSNVDVFYLQNKSDWHFGKHAIPFLKSHDIVKGDEGWVSNSRFGIRFIEGGWGNGHAPLPKDILERALLEVIEGEDMSSVADNLMSLCGYDEGVKALDVFSNAELSGEIFPNKIRAGFEVSSSFRDVSIEYAFYLLVDGVRTNVRWYEKDRFVEFVNFTCQEDGQKIEIVGFVRDGNGEKMSKRILLRSREPANG
;
A
#
# COMPACT_ATOMS: atom_id res chain seq x y z
N MET A 1 -21.56 14.11 -7.50
CA MET A 1 -21.76 14.88 -6.24
C MET A 1 -20.48 14.83 -5.41
N LYS A 2 -20.10 15.90 -4.72
CA LYS A 2 -18.91 15.95 -3.86
C LYS A 2 -19.24 16.62 -2.54
N ASN A 3 -18.61 16.16 -1.45
CA ASN A 3 -18.76 16.75 -0.13
C ASN A 3 -17.55 17.64 0.17
N VAL A 4 -17.76 18.94 0.36
CA VAL A 4 -16.71 19.93 0.63
C VAL A 4 -15.89 19.63 1.90
N GLU A 5 -16.40 18.85 2.84
CA GLU A 5 -15.65 18.37 4.00
C GLU A 5 -14.75 17.17 3.68
N ALA A 6 -15.08 16.42 2.61
CA ALA A 6 -14.36 15.21 2.21
C ALA A 6 -13.40 15.42 1.05
N TYR A 7 -13.53 16.52 0.30
CA TYR A 7 -12.85 16.76 -0.96
C TYR A 7 -12.27 18.16 -1.08
N ASP A 8 -11.03 18.25 -1.58
CA ASP A 8 -10.34 19.51 -1.85
C ASP A 8 -9.15 19.27 -2.81
N VAL A 9 -9.39 19.38 -4.11
CA VAL A 9 -8.34 19.21 -5.11
C VAL A 9 -7.33 20.36 -5.12
N SER A 10 -7.73 21.56 -4.63
CA SER A 10 -6.85 22.72 -4.61
C SER A 10 -5.61 22.55 -3.73
N ALA A 11 -5.65 21.59 -2.78
CA ALA A 11 -4.50 21.21 -1.95
C ALA A 11 -3.31 20.67 -2.77
N TRP A 12 -3.54 20.27 -4.03
CA TRP A 12 -2.52 19.76 -4.96
C TRP A 12 -1.90 20.85 -5.85
N GLY A 13 -2.24 22.12 -5.64
CA GLY A 13 -1.73 23.26 -6.40
C GLY A 13 -2.51 23.50 -7.71
N TYR A 14 -1.77 23.71 -8.81
CA TYR A 14 -2.42 23.92 -10.12
C TYR A 14 -3.06 22.62 -10.62
N VAL A 15 -4.30 22.74 -11.08
CA VAL A 15 -5.12 21.62 -11.53
C VAL A 15 -5.62 21.92 -12.95
N HIS A 16 -5.42 20.96 -13.85
CA HIS A 16 -5.94 21.01 -15.21
C HIS A 16 -7.37 20.48 -15.23
N ASN A 17 -8.32 21.30 -15.67
CA ASN A 17 -9.71 20.84 -15.83
C ASN A 17 -9.87 20.16 -17.18
N CYS A 18 -10.42 18.96 -17.18
CA CYS A 18 -10.66 18.11 -18.33
C CYS A 18 -12.16 17.86 -18.53
N THR A 19 -12.53 17.47 -19.74
CA THR A 19 -13.94 17.27 -20.12
C THR A 19 -14.43 15.84 -19.86
N SER A 20 -13.49 14.89 -19.83
CA SER A 20 -13.79 13.46 -19.59
C SER A 20 -12.61 12.76 -18.93
N LEU A 21 -12.83 11.53 -18.45
CA LEU A 21 -11.78 10.68 -17.90
C LEU A 21 -10.71 10.36 -18.97
N ALA A 22 -11.12 10.01 -20.19
CA ALA A 22 -10.20 9.74 -21.28
C ALA A 22 -9.34 10.97 -21.62
N ASP A 23 -9.94 12.18 -21.65
CA ASP A 23 -9.22 13.44 -21.84
C ASP A 23 -8.19 13.66 -20.70
N ALA A 24 -8.58 13.45 -19.45
CA ALA A 24 -7.70 13.61 -18.30
C ALA A 24 -6.50 12.64 -18.34
N VAL A 25 -6.72 11.35 -18.66
CA VAL A 25 -5.64 10.37 -18.80
C VAL A 25 -4.77 10.71 -20.01
N MET A 26 -5.36 11.07 -21.16
CA MET A 26 -4.63 11.44 -22.38
C MET A 26 -3.75 12.68 -22.19
N CYS A 27 -4.23 13.69 -21.49
CA CYS A 27 -3.42 14.85 -21.11
C CYS A 27 -2.34 14.45 -20.09
N GLY A 28 -2.70 13.64 -19.12
CA GLY A 28 -1.79 13.17 -18.07
C GLY A 28 -0.60 12.36 -18.58
N VAL A 29 -0.75 11.57 -19.65
CA VAL A 29 0.38 10.83 -20.23
C VAL A 29 1.31 11.70 -21.11
N ARG A 30 0.96 12.96 -21.32
CA ARG A 30 1.77 13.93 -22.08
C ARG A 30 2.54 14.87 -21.17
N GLU A 31 1.99 15.21 -20.03
CA GLU A 31 2.57 16.20 -19.12
C GLU A 31 2.30 15.84 -17.66
N ASN A 32 3.25 16.19 -16.77
CA ASN A 32 3.09 16.06 -15.33
C ASN A 32 2.04 17.04 -14.81
N GLY A 33 1.20 16.59 -13.86
CA GLY A 33 0.20 17.47 -13.28
C GLY A 33 -0.91 16.73 -12.57
N VAL A 34 -1.86 17.50 -12.05
CA VAL A 34 -3.13 17.00 -11.55
C VAL A 34 -4.23 17.34 -12.54
N TYR A 35 -4.96 16.34 -12.96
CA TYR A 35 -6.05 16.45 -13.95
C TYR A 35 -7.37 16.13 -13.26
N HIS A 36 -8.33 17.02 -13.44
CA HIS A 36 -9.61 17.01 -12.76
C HIS A 36 -10.76 16.97 -13.75
N VAL A 37 -11.69 16.08 -13.54
CA VAL A 37 -12.97 16.01 -14.25
C VAL A 37 -14.07 16.19 -13.23
N ASP A 38 -14.88 17.23 -13.41
CA ASP A 38 -16.06 17.51 -12.59
C ASP A 38 -17.33 17.24 -13.42
N THR A 39 -18.11 16.27 -13.03
CA THR A 39 -19.36 15.88 -13.70
C THR A 39 -20.52 15.89 -12.72
N GLU A 40 -21.75 15.83 -13.23
CA GLU A 40 -22.93 15.66 -12.39
C GLU A 40 -22.88 14.36 -11.57
N ALA A 41 -22.22 13.32 -12.12
CA ALA A 41 -22.05 12.02 -11.46
C ALA A 41 -21.01 12.06 -10.33
N GLY A 42 -19.99 12.92 -10.42
CA GLY A 42 -18.93 13.01 -9.43
C GLY A 42 -17.63 13.60 -9.97
N VAL A 43 -16.58 13.51 -9.16
CA VAL A 43 -15.24 14.00 -9.49
C VAL A 43 -14.32 12.83 -9.81
N LEU A 44 -13.46 13.01 -10.79
CA LEU A 44 -12.41 12.07 -11.16
C LEU A 44 -11.09 12.84 -11.20
N ASP A 45 -10.11 12.40 -10.42
CA ASP A 45 -8.82 13.08 -10.32
C ASP A 45 -7.68 12.11 -10.63
N ILE A 46 -6.73 12.59 -11.41
CA ILE A 46 -5.54 11.86 -11.83
C ILE A 46 -4.30 12.69 -11.51
N LEU A 47 -3.29 12.04 -10.95
CA LEU A 47 -1.95 12.60 -10.80
C LEU A 47 -1.02 11.93 -11.81
N SER A 48 -0.34 12.71 -12.63
CA SER A 48 0.70 12.25 -13.55
C SER A 48 2.07 12.77 -13.14
N LYS A 49 3.07 11.87 -13.14
CA LYS A 49 4.44 12.20 -12.75
C LYS A 49 5.47 11.51 -13.63
N ASN A 50 6.62 12.16 -13.79
CA ASN A 50 7.79 11.66 -14.51
C ASN A 50 7.49 11.28 -15.98
N MET A 51 6.51 11.96 -16.61
CA MET A 51 6.16 11.69 -18.01
C MET A 51 7.30 12.01 -18.98
N GLU A 52 8.22 12.91 -18.60
CA GLU A 52 9.46 13.16 -19.34
C GLU A 52 10.41 11.95 -19.42
N CYS A 53 10.20 10.96 -18.53
CA CYS A 53 10.93 9.68 -18.54
C CYS A 53 10.34 8.65 -19.52
N LEU A 54 9.12 8.89 -20.07
CA LEU A 54 8.49 7.96 -21.00
C LEU A 54 9.28 7.85 -22.29
N ARG A 55 9.65 6.63 -22.65
CA ARG A 55 10.31 6.29 -23.91
C ARG A 55 9.31 5.58 -24.84
N PRO A 56 9.50 5.62 -26.16
CA PRO A 56 8.71 4.80 -27.08
C PRO A 56 8.79 3.31 -26.68
N GLY A 57 7.66 2.65 -26.50
CA GLY A 57 7.58 1.27 -25.98
C GLY A 57 7.94 1.14 -24.48
N GLY A 58 8.04 2.25 -23.75
CA GLY A 58 8.27 2.23 -22.30
C GLY A 58 7.01 1.94 -21.51
N THR A 59 7.18 1.72 -20.21
CA THR A 59 6.09 1.37 -19.30
C THR A 59 5.60 2.56 -18.50
N ILE A 60 4.27 2.70 -18.36
CA ILE A 60 3.60 3.61 -17.44
C ILE A 60 3.07 2.81 -16.27
N LEU A 61 3.39 3.26 -15.06
CA LEU A 61 2.76 2.75 -13.83
C LEU A 61 1.33 3.30 -13.70
N VAL A 62 0.35 2.43 -13.47
CA VAL A 62 -1.02 2.81 -13.16
C VAL A 62 -1.32 2.45 -11.70
N GLY A 63 -1.39 3.48 -10.84
CA GLY A 63 -1.42 3.31 -9.39
C GLY A 63 -2.80 3.49 -8.77
N PHE A 64 -3.17 2.58 -7.86
CA PHE A 64 -4.40 2.60 -7.07
C PHE A 64 -4.08 2.61 -5.58
N ASN A 65 -4.74 3.49 -4.81
CA ASN A 65 -4.54 3.51 -3.38
C ASN A 65 -5.44 2.50 -2.65
N GLY A 66 -4.89 1.89 -1.61
CA GLY A 66 -5.66 1.10 -0.65
C GLY A 66 -6.44 1.97 0.34
N ALA A 67 -6.80 1.41 1.49
CA ALA A 67 -7.50 2.15 2.52
C ALA A 67 -6.69 3.36 3.01
N VAL A 68 -7.34 4.53 3.06
CA VAL A 68 -6.78 5.73 3.65
C VAL A 68 -7.03 5.71 5.16
N SER A 69 -6.02 5.30 5.90
CA SER A 69 -6.09 5.25 7.36
C SER A 69 -6.20 6.66 7.94
N ASN A 70 -6.97 6.77 9.02
CA ASN A 70 -7.11 8.02 9.77
C ASN A 70 -7.52 9.19 8.89
N ARG A 71 -8.78 9.17 8.40
CA ARG A 71 -9.36 10.19 7.53
C ARG A 71 -9.51 11.57 8.16
N SER A 72 -9.40 11.67 9.50
CA SER A 72 -9.55 12.96 10.20
C SER A 72 -8.60 14.02 9.65
N GLY A 73 -9.15 15.12 9.14
CA GLY A 73 -8.40 16.22 8.53
C GLY A 73 -7.83 15.92 7.13
N LYS A 74 -8.07 14.74 6.56
CA LYS A 74 -7.63 14.39 5.21
C LYS A 74 -8.79 14.44 4.24
N LYS A 75 -8.60 15.16 3.13
CA LYS A 75 -9.57 15.28 2.05
C LYS A 75 -9.07 14.57 0.78
N ALA A 76 -9.99 13.98 0.02
CA ALA A 76 -9.68 13.50 -1.32
C ALA A 76 -9.33 14.71 -2.24
N PRO A 77 -8.59 14.51 -3.33
CA PRO A 77 -8.14 13.24 -3.91
C PRO A 77 -6.93 12.63 -3.18
N PHE A 78 -6.81 11.30 -3.26
CA PHE A 78 -5.67 10.54 -2.72
C PHE A 78 -4.97 9.80 -3.85
N PHE A 79 -3.67 10.03 -3.96
CA PHE A 79 -2.84 9.41 -5.00
C PHE A 79 -1.77 8.50 -4.39
N SER A 80 -1.53 7.37 -5.04
CA SER A 80 -0.54 6.36 -4.64
C SER A 80 0.63 6.32 -5.63
N GLY A 81 1.81 5.95 -5.14
CA GLY A 81 2.97 5.68 -6.01
C GLY A 81 3.83 6.89 -6.37
N ALA A 82 3.44 8.15 -6.07
CA ALA A 82 4.19 9.34 -6.47
C ALA A 82 5.66 9.31 -6.06
N ARG A 83 5.96 8.96 -4.80
CA ARG A 83 7.35 8.83 -4.31
C ARG A 83 8.08 7.64 -4.93
N ILE A 84 7.38 6.55 -5.19
CA ILE A 84 7.95 5.37 -5.86
C ILE A 84 8.39 5.77 -7.27
N SER A 85 7.50 6.36 -8.05
CA SER A 85 7.81 6.90 -9.39
C SER A 85 9.01 7.84 -9.38
N ASP A 86 9.09 8.76 -8.39
CA ASP A 86 10.22 9.67 -8.22
C ASP A 86 11.56 8.93 -7.98
N ASN A 87 11.52 7.85 -7.18
CA ASN A 87 12.71 7.08 -6.83
C ASN A 87 13.22 6.24 -8.01
N ILE A 88 12.32 5.52 -8.69
CA ILE A 88 12.70 4.61 -9.79
C ILE A 88 12.69 5.26 -11.17
N LYS A 89 12.29 6.53 -11.27
CA LYS A 89 12.22 7.31 -12.53
C LYS A 89 11.37 6.67 -13.63
N VAL A 90 10.24 6.10 -13.23
CA VAL A 90 9.26 5.49 -14.13
C VAL A 90 8.00 6.37 -14.18
N PRO A 91 7.43 6.66 -15.36
CA PRO A 91 6.18 7.40 -15.51
C PRO A 91 5.04 6.82 -14.68
N LEU A 92 4.24 7.67 -14.06
CA LEU A 92 3.11 7.28 -13.21
C LEU A 92 1.83 8.02 -13.61
N VAL A 93 0.76 7.28 -13.76
CA VAL A 93 -0.63 7.75 -13.70
C VAL A 93 -1.25 7.18 -12.43
N SER A 94 -1.54 8.01 -11.45
CA SER A 94 -2.20 7.61 -10.20
C SER A 94 -3.62 8.13 -10.18
N ILE A 95 -4.58 7.23 -10.02
CA ILE A 95 -6.01 7.53 -10.04
C ILE A 95 -6.50 7.65 -8.60
N SER A 96 -7.28 8.68 -8.28
CA SER A 96 -7.95 8.79 -6.99
C SER A 96 -9.32 8.10 -7.04
N ASP A 97 -9.69 7.37 -5.98
CA ASP A 97 -11.04 6.80 -5.88
C ASP A 97 -12.07 7.92 -5.66
N PRO A 98 -12.95 8.19 -6.64
CA PRO A 98 -13.91 9.29 -6.58
C PRO A 98 -14.92 9.14 -5.45
N SER A 99 -15.25 7.92 -5.05
CA SER A 99 -16.20 7.65 -3.99
C SER A 99 -15.72 8.15 -2.62
N LEU A 100 -14.40 8.32 -2.43
CA LEU A 100 -13.84 8.90 -1.21
C LEU A 100 -14.15 10.40 -1.05
N ALA A 101 -14.62 11.07 -2.11
CA ALA A 101 -15.08 12.44 -2.07
C ALA A 101 -16.52 12.60 -1.51
N LEU A 102 -17.25 11.50 -1.31
CA LEU A 102 -18.64 11.51 -0.84
C LEU A 102 -18.75 11.65 0.68
N ASP A 103 -17.81 11.05 1.44
CA ASP A 103 -17.84 11.07 2.90
C ASP A 103 -16.42 11.19 3.47
N LYS A 104 -16.22 12.14 4.40
CA LYS A 104 -14.93 12.37 5.08
C LYS A 104 -14.47 11.22 5.97
N ASN A 105 -15.36 10.31 6.32
CA ASN A 105 -15.06 9.14 7.15
C ASN A 105 -14.88 7.86 6.32
N LEU A 106 -15.19 7.88 5.02
CA LEU A 106 -15.07 6.72 4.15
C LEU A 106 -13.59 6.42 3.84
N PRO A 107 -13.01 5.34 4.38
CA PRO A 107 -11.59 5.07 4.19
C PRO A 107 -11.27 4.30 2.92
N LEU A 108 -12.25 3.60 2.33
CA LEU A 108 -12.06 2.66 1.24
C LEU A 108 -13.35 2.48 0.44
N ALA A 109 -13.26 2.52 -0.90
CA ALA A 109 -14.37 2.24 -1.80
C ALA A 109 -13.97 1.40 -3.04
N TRP A 110 -12.77 0.80 -3.05
CA TRP A 110 -12.29 -0.20 -4.04
C TRP A 110 -12.33 0.26 -5.50
N TYR A 111 -12.50 1.56 -5.77
CA TYR A 111 -12.79 2.07 -7.11
C TYR A 111 -13.98 1.36 -7.77
N ALA A 112 -14.86 0.83 -6.95
CA ALA A 112 -16.00 0.05 -7.44
C ALA A 112 -17.15 0.93 -7.95
N GLY A 113 -17.09 2.24 -7.67
CA GLY A 113 -18.14 3.19 -8.07
C GLY A 113 -19.15 3.46 -6.96
N ASN A 114 -20.26 4.06 -7.33
CA ASN A 114 -21.36 4.45 -6.44
C ASN A 114 -22.65 4.62 -7.23
N GLU A 115 -23.77 4.98 -6.58
CA GLU A 115 -25.07 5.08 -7.28
C GLU A 115 -25.12 6.17 -8.36
N TRP A 116 -24.22 7.15 -8.34
CA TRP A 116 -24.13 8.22 -9.35
C TRP A 116 -23.07 7.93 -10.41
N LEU A 117 -22.08 7.09 -10.10
CA LEU A 117 -21.01 6.67 -10.98
C LEU A 117 -20.85 5.14 -10.90
N PRO A 118 -21.84 4.40 -11.43
CA PRO A 118 -21.78 2.93 -11.45
C PRO A 118 -20.72 2.45 -12.43
N ASP A 119 -20.27 1.20 -12.26
CA ASP A 119 -19.32 0.51 -13.15
C ASP A 119 -18.03 1.31 -13.46
N LEU A 120 -17.53 2.06 -12.46
CA LEU A 120 -16.33 2.90 -12.58
C LEU A 120 -15.13 2.15 -13.14
N GLN A 121 -14.98 0.86 -12.80
CA GLN A 121 -13.85 0.06 -13.27
C GLN A 121 -13.88 -0.18 -14.78
N SER A 122 -15.05 -0.30 -15.38
CA SER A 122 -15.19 -0.35 -16.85
C SER A 122 -14.88 1.01 -17.49
N GLU A 123 -15.33 2.10 -16.91
CA GLU A 123 -15.00 3.45 -17.38
C GLU A 123 -13.49 3.70 -17.35
N LEU A 124 -12.81 3.28 -16.25
CA LEU A 124 -11.35 3.38 -16.15
C LEU A 124 -10.64 2.53 -17.20
N SER A 125 -11.09 1.28 -17.43
CA SER A 125 -10.48 0.41 -18.45
C SER A 125 -10.66 0.94 -19.87
N LEU A 126 -11.84 1.51 -20.20
CA LEU A 126 -12.09 2.13 -21.49
C LEU A 126 -11.15 3.32 -21.75
N ALA A 127 -11.02 4.22 -20.77
CA ALA A 127 -10.11 5.36 -20.89
C ALA A 127 -8.64 4.92 -21.05
N LEU A 128 -8.22 3.86 -20.34
CA LEU A 128 -6.86 3.32 -20.47
C LEU A 128 -6.63 2.60 -21.81
N ASN A 129 -7.65 1.92 -22.36
CA ASN A 129 -7.60 1.35 -23.72
C ASN A 129 -7.40 2.44 -24.78
N GLU A 130 -8.14 3.54 -24.69
CA GLU A 130 -7.98 4.68 -25.61
C GLU A 130 -6.56 5.27 -25.55
N VAL A 131 -6.03 5.43 -24.35
CA VAL A 131 -4.67 5.95 -24.13
C VAL A 131 -3.61 4.98 -24.65
N HIS A 132 -3.71 3.68 -24.31
CA HIS A 132 -2.78 2.66 -24.80
C HIS A 132 -2.70 2.67 -26.34
N ASN A 133 -3.86 2.70 -27.01
CA ASN A 133 -3.95 2.72 -28.46
C ASN A 133 -3.32 4.01 -29.08
N ALA A 134 -3.37 5.12 -28.35
CA ALA A 134 -2.86 6.41 -28.83
C ALA A 134 -1.35 6.58 -28.66
N ILE A 135 -0.76 6.04 -27.58
CA ILE A 135 0.65 6.30 -27.23
C ILE A 135 1.56 5.08 -27.38
N ASN A 136 1.03 3.89 -27.57
CA ASN A 136 1.76 2.63 -27.70
C ASN A 136 2.81 2.44 -26.58
N ALA A 137 2.36 2.61 -25.33
CA ALA A 137 3.17 2.37 -24.13
C ALA A 137 2.58 1.19 -23.36
N ASP A 138 3.45 0.38 -22.77
CA ASP A 138 3.04 -0.68 -21.86
C ASP A 138 2.46 -0.11 -20.57
N MET A 139 1.56 -0.83 -19.92
CA MET A 139 0.99 -0.43 -18.64
C MET A 139 1.21 -1.50 -17.58
N LEU A 140 1.73 -1.07 -16.43
CA LEU A 140 1.87 -1.87 -15.23
C LEU A 140 0.94 -1.34 -14.14
N PHE A 141 -0.14 -2.08 -13.90
CA PHE A 141 -1.10 -1.78 -12.84
C PHE A 141 -0.56 -2.22 -11.49
N PHE A 142 -0.68 -1.39 -10.46
CA PHE A 142 -0.19 -1.78 -9.14
C PHE A 142 -1.02 -1.23 -7.99
N GLY A 143 -1.06 -2.00 -6.89
CA GLY A 143 -1.75 -1.62 -5.68
C GLY A 143 -1.68 -2.67 -4.58
N GLY A 144 -1.88 -2.25 -3.35
CA GLY A 144 -1.97 -3.14 -2.20
C GLY A 144 -3.37 -3.15 -1.58
N SER A 145 -3.76 -4.27 -0.95
CA SER A 145 -5.04 -4.38 -0.24
C SER A 145 -6.24 -4.01 -1.13
N GLY A 146 -7.04 -3.01 -0.76
CA GLY A 146 -8.14 -2.52 -1.59
C GLY A 146 -7.70 -1.88 -2.91
N GLY A 147 -6.50 -1.25 -2.97
CA GLY A 147 -5.90 -0.79 -4.22
C GLY A 147 -5.48 -1.95 -5.12
N GLY A 148 -5.08 -3.07 -4.53
CA GLY A 148 -4.83 -4.32 -5.26
C GLY A 148 -6.09 -4.90 -5.88
N PHE A 149 -7.23 -4.82 -5.19
CA PHE A 149 -8.52 -5.16 -5.78
C PHE A 149 -8.81 -4.29 -7.02
N ALA A 150 -8.64 -2.97 -6.90
CA ALA A 150 -8.89 -2.04 -7.99
C ALA A 150 -7.96 -2.30 -9.20
N ALA A 151 -6.66 -2.50 -8.95
CA ALA A 151 -5.69 -2.81 -10.00
C ALA A 151 -6.07 -4.08 -10.77
N LEU A 152 -6.44 -5.15 -10.05
CA LEU A 152 -6.92 -6.39 -10.65
C LEU A 152 -8.24 -6.22 -11.41
N ALA A 153 -9.21 -5.50 -10.82
CA ALA A 153 -10.54 -5.32 -11.41
C ALA A 153 -10.50 -4.52 -12.72
N VAL A 154 -9.68 -3.46 -12.77
CA VAL A 154 -9.52 -2.64 -13.97
C VAL A 154 -8.70 -3.38 -15.02
N ALA A 155 -7.59 -4.02 -14.63
CA ALA A 155 -6.75 -4.77 -15.55
C ALA A 155 -7.48 -5.97 -16.19
N ALA A 156 -8.40 -6.63 -15.48
CA ALA A 156 -9.21 -7.72 -16.05
C ALA A 156 -10.17 -7.27 -17.17
N LYS A 157 -10.36 -5.96 -17.36
CA LYS A 157 -11.30 -5.36 -18.32
C LYS A 157 -10.60 -4.63 -19.47
N VAL A 158 -9.26 -4.46 -19.45
CA VAL A 158 -8.53 -3.88 -20.58
C VAL A 158 -8.44 -4.88 -21.74
N ASP A 159 -8.32 -4.37 -22.97
CA ASP A 159 -8.29 -5.17 -24.21
C ASP A 159 -6.88 -5.35 -24.80
N PHE A 160 -5.86 -4.84 -24.10
CA PHE A 160 -4.44 -4.94 -24.47
C PHE A 160 -3.67 -5.86 -23.48
N CYS A 161 -2.47 -6.26 -23.87
CA CYS A 161 -1.56 -6.98 -22.96
C CYS A 161 -1.05 -6.05 -21.87
N ALA A 162 -1.30 -6.40 -20.61
CA ALA A 162 -0.89 -5.61 -19.46
C ALA A 162 -0.21 -6.47 -18.40
N LYS A 163 0.59 -5.84 -17.55
CA LYS A 163 1.16 -6.46 -16.34
C LYS A 163 0.49 -5.91 -15.10
N VAL A 164 0.33 -6.73 -14.06
CA VAL A 164 -0.23 -6.34 -12.76
C VAL A 164 0.69 -6.81 -11.65
N LEU A 165 1.06 -5.92 -10.74
CA LEU A 165 1.77 -6.25 -9.50
C LEU A 165 0.91 -5.84 -8.30
N VAL A 166 0.45 -6.82 -7.53
CA VAL A 166 -0.36 -6.57 -6.33
C VAL A 166 0.22 -7.26 -5.10
N TRP A 167 0.01 -6.65 -3.94
CA TRP A 167 0.44 -7.25 -2.67
C TRP A 167 -0.70 -7.25 -1.65
N ASN A 168 -0.88 -8.40 -1.00
CA ASN A 168 -1.99 -8.67 -0.08
C ASN A 168 -3.34 -8.15 -0.60
N PRO A 169 -3.69 -8.33 -1.89
CA PRO A 169 -4.90 -7.73 -2.43
C PRO A 169 -6.15 -8.35 -1.81
N GLN A 170 -7.18 -7.56 -1.70
CA GLN A 170 -8.53 -8.06 -1.55
C GLN A 170 -9.01 -8.59 -2.90
N THR A 171 -9.85 -9.63 -2.89
CA THR A 171 -10.39 -10.23 -4.11
C THR A 171 -11.91 -10.37 -4.08
N SER A 172 -12.51 -9.95 -2.97
CA SER A 172 -13.96 -9.86 -2.79
C SER A 172 -14.27 -8.73 -1.80
N ILE A 173 -15.15 -7.81 -2.20
CA ILE A 173 -15.60 -6.70 -1.34
C ILE A 173 -16.45 -7.26 -0.19
N LEU A 174 -17.38 -8.17 -0.49
CA LEU A 174 -18.32 -8.71 0.50
C LEU A 174 -17.66 -9.61 1.57
N ASP A 175 -16.52 -10.22 1.24
CA ASP A 175 -15.76 -11.07 2.17
C ASP A 175 -14.76 -10.27 3.02
N TYR A 176 -14.64 -8.97 2.79
CA TYR A 176 -13.81 -8.09 3.60
C TYR A 176 -14.45 -7.79 4.96
N ASN A 177 -13.83 -6.91 5.74
CA ASN A 177 -14.34 -6.47 7.03
C ASN A 177 -15.71 -5.77 6.88
N PHE A 178 -16.74 -6.33 7.52
CA PHE A 178 -18.12 -5.85 7.44
C PHE A 178 -18.28 -4.35 7.75
N GLY A 179 -17.49 -3.81 8.69
CA GLY A 179 -17.51 -2.39 9.03
C GLY A 179 -17.15 -1.49 7.85
N PHE A 180 -16.13 -1.86 7.09
CA PHE A 180 -15.72 -1.13 5.88
C PHE A 180 -16.76 -1.26 4.76
N VAL A 181 -17.27 -2.47 4.53
CA VAL A 181 -18.30 -2.72 3.52
C VAL A 181 -19.56 -1.92 3.84
N ARG A 182 -19.99 -1.91 5.09
CA ARG A 182 -21.15 -1.11 5.54
C ARG A 182 -20.93 0.39 5.36
N GLN A 183 -19.73 0.91 5.69
CA GLN A 183 -19.42 2.32 5.47
C GLN A 183 -19.48 2.68 3.99
N TYR A 184 -18.91 1.85 3.12
CA TYR A 184 -18.95 2.04 1.68
C TYR A 184 -20.40 2.04 1.16
N VAL A 185 -21.17 1.01 1.48
CA VAL A 185 -22.56 0.90 0.98
C VAL A 185 -23.42 2.06 1.47
N ASN A 186 -23.28 2.47 2.74
CA ASN A 186 -24.05 3.59 3.29
C ASN A 186 -23.68 4.94 2.64
N ALA A 187 -22.41 5.17 2.35
CA ALA A 187 -21.95 6.42 1.75
C ALA A 187 -22.21 6.48 0.23
N CYS A 188 -22.09 5.34 -0.45
CA CYS A 188 -22.10 5.27 -1.90
C CYS A 188 -23.46 4.89 -2.50
N PHE A 189 -24.36 4.28 -1.73
CA PHE A 189 -25.70 3.83 -2.17
C PHE A 189 -26.80 4.22 -1.19
N PRO A 190 -26.87 5.49 -0.73
CA PRO A 190 -27.80 5.90 0.32
C PRO A 190 -29.28 5.69 -0.06
N THR A 191 -29.65 5.86 -1.34
CA THR A 191 -31.02 5.65 -1.81
C THR A 191 -31.40 4.17 -1.72
N SER A 192 -30.53 3.27 -2.15
CA SER A 192 -30.75 1.82 -2.09
C SER A 192 -30.74 1.27 -0.66
N VAL A 193 -29.86 1.80 0.20
CA VAL A 193 -29.84 1.47 1.63
C VAL A 193 -31.15 1.83 2.29
N GLY A 194 -31.68 3.04 2.06
CA GLY A 194 -33.00 3.47 2.57
C GLY A 194 -34.14 2.56 2.10
N ARG A 195 -33.99 1.98 0.90
CA ARG A 195 -35.03 1.10 0.31
C ARG A 195 -34.96 -0.33 0.84
N TYR A 196 -33.75 -0.90 1.03
CA TYR A 196 -33.59 -2.33 1.21
C TYR A 196 -33.10 -2.76 2.61
N VAL A 197 -32.33 -1.93 3.31
CA VAL A 197 -31.53 -2.38 4.48
C VAL A 197 -32.19 -2.02 5.82
N ALA A 198 -33.18 -1.12 5.84
CA ALA A 198 -33.86 -0.70 7.07
C ALA A 198 -34.50 -1.90 7.78
N GLY A 199 -34.03 -2.22 9.00
CA GLY A 199 -34.63 -3.27 9.84
C GLY A 199 -34.10 -4.69 9.63
N CYS A 200 -33.04 -4.90 8.82
CA CYS A 200 -32.45 -6.21 8.58
C CYS A 200 -31.37 -6.60 9.60
N ASP A 201 -31.23 -7.90 9.88
CA ASP A 201 -30.09 -8.43 10.64
C ASP A 201 -28.80 -8.47 9.79
N ALA A 202 -27.64 -8.79 10.43
CA ALA A 202 -26.35 -8.76 9.75
C ALA A 202 -26.22 -9.79 8.59
N GLY A 203 -26.85 -10.95 8.69
CA GLY A 203 -26.80 -11.98 7.64
C GLY A 203 -27.66 -11.60 6.43
N GLN A 204 -28.83 -11.03 6.69
CA GLN A 204 -29.70 -10.48 5.65
C GLN A 204 -29.06 -9.26 4.98
N THR A 205 -28.30 -8.44 5.73
CA THR A 205 -27.65 -7.24 5.24
C THR A 205 -26.62 -7.53 4.14
N LEU A 206 -25.77 -8.57 4.26
CA LEU A 206 -24.80 -8.91 3.21
C LEU A 206 -25.46 -9.35 1.90
N SER A 207 -26.54 -10.13 1.97
CA SER A 207 -27.29 -10.53 0.76
C SER A 207 -27.96 -9.33 0.07
N LEU A 208 -28.39 -8.33 0.85
CA LEU A 208 -28.94 -7.08 0.33
C LEU A 208 -27.84 -6.18 -0.28
N TYR A 209 -26.64 -6.15 0.32
CA TYR A 209 -25.50 -5.45 -0.27
C TYR A 209 -25.12 -6.06 -1.62
N LYS A 210 -25.11 -7.39 -1.71
CA LYS A 210 -24.92 -8.08 -2.99
C LYS A 210 -25.96 -7.65 -4.01
N LYS A 211 -27.25 -7.61 -3.64
CA LYS A 211 -28.34 -7.15 -4.52
C LYS A 211 -28.13 -5.71 -4.99
N ILE A 212 -27.69 -4.81 -4.11
CA ILE A 212 -27.35 -3.43 -4.49
C ILE A 212 -26.19 -3.43 -5.51
N PHE A 213 -25.14 -4.20 -5.28
CA PHE A 213 -24.02 -4.28 -6.20
C PHE A 213 -24.43 -4.83 -7.56
N ASP A 214 -25.26 -5.86 -7.59
CA ASP A 214 -25.80 -6.42 -8.84
C ASP A 214 -26.69 -5.38 -9.59
N GLU A 215 -27.50 -4.57 -8.88
CA GLU A 215 -28.35 -3.51 -9.46
C GLU A 215 -27.52 -2.42 -10.16
N PHE A 216 -26.36 -2.07 -9.60
CA PHE A 216 -25.47 -1.03 -10.13
C PHE A 216 -24.29 -1.58 -10.93
N ASN A 217 -24.30 -2.87 -11.28
CA ASN A 217 -23.24 -3.54 -12.02
C ASN A 217 -21.84 -3.39 -11.37
N ILE A 218 -21.80 -3.39 -10.03
CA ILE A 218 -20.54 -3.27 -9.28
C ILE A 218 -19.80 -4.60 -9.29
N THR A 219 -18.60 -4.61 -9.82
CA THR A 219 -17.69 -5.76 -9.68
C THR A 219 -17.28 -5.90 -8.22
N HIS A 220 -17.82 -6.86 -7.52
CA HIS A 220 -17.57 -7.07 -6.10
C HIS A 220 -16.76 -8.33 -5.80
N SER A 221 -16.48 -9.17 -6.80
CA SER A 221 -15.67 -10.38 -6.71
C SER A 221 -14.80 -10.54 -7.95
N LEU A 222 -13.56 -10.99 -7.74
CA LEU A 222 -12.57 -11.24 -8.79
C LEU A 222 -12.40 -12.75 -9.08
N GLN A 223 -13.26 -13.59 -8.53
CA GLN A 223 -13.24 -15.02 -8.82
C GLN A 223 -13.49 -15.26 -10.31
N GLY A 224 -12.55 -15.93 -10.98
CA GLY A 224 -12.62 -16.19 -12.42
C GLY A 224 -12.41 -14.99 -13.34
N ALA A 225 -12.02 -13.83 -12.82
CA ALA A 225 -11.89 -12.59 -13.59
C ALA A 225 -10.85 -12.65 -14.72
N PHE A 226 -9.83 -13.49 -14.59
CA PHE A 226 -8.72 -13.60 -15.56
C PHE A 226 -8.80 -14.82 -16.48
N GLN A 227 -9.93 -15.52 -16.55
CA GLN A 227 -10.07 -16.73 -17.37
C GLN A 227 -9.88 -16.50 -18.89
N TYR A 228 -10.03 -15.27 -19.35
CA TYR A 228 -9.95 -14.88 -20.77
C TYR A 228 -9.13 -13.60 -20.99
N SER A 229 -8.29 -13.21 -20.03
CA SER A 229 -7.50 -11.97 -20.14
C SER A 229 -6.10 -12.22 -20.70
N ASN A 230 -5.55 -11.20 -21.39
CA ASN A 230 -4.15 -11.17 -21.84
C ASN A 230 -3.27 -10.45 -20.82
N VAL A 231 -3.54 -10.63 -19.52
CA VAL A 231 -2.89 -9.89 -18.44
C VAL A 231 -2.01 -10.82 -17.62
N ASP A 232 -0.76 -10.42 -17.45
CA ASP A 232 0.19 -11.08 -16.56
C ASP A 232 0.06 -10.53 -15.14
N VAL A 233 -0.28 -11.39 -14.19
CA VAL A 233 -0.52 -11.03 -12.79
C VAL A 233 0.57 -11.59 -11.89
N PHE A 234 1.28 -10.71 -11.18
CA PHE A 234 2.18 -11.03 -10.09
C PHE A 234 1.48 -10.73 -8.77
N TYR A 235 1.01 -11.78 -8.11
CA TYR A 235 0.25 -11.70 -6.87
C TYR A 235 1.17 -12.01 -5.68
N LEU A 236 1.60 -10.98 -4.96
CA LEU A 236 2.44 -11.13 -3.77
C LEU A 236 1.57 -11.27 -2.53
N GLN A 237 1.79 -12.29 -1.72
CA GLN A 237 1.00 -12.55 -0.51
C GLN A 237 1.90 -12.76 0.71
N ASN A 238 1.75 -11.90 1.72
CA ASN A 238 2.37 -12.12 3.01
C ASN A 238 1.74 -13.32 3.73
N LYS A 239 2.57 -14.28 4.13
CA LYS A 239 2.14 -15.53 4.81
C LYS A 239 1.33 -15.29 6.08
N SER A 240 1.68 -14.25 6.84
CA SER A 240 1.03 -13.93 8.11
C SER A 240 -0.24 -13.10 7.97
N ASP A 241 -0.60 -12.68 6.74
CA ASP A 241 -1.77 -11.85 6.50
C ASP A 241 -3.06 -12.68 6.54
N TRP A 242 -4.06 -12.20 7.26
CA TRP A 242 -5.39 -12.82 7.31
C TRP A 242 -6.13 -12.80 5.95
N HIS A 243 -5.72 -11.95 5.01
CA HIS A 243 -6.21 -11.96 3.63
C HIS A 243 -5.90 -13.28 2.91
N PHE A 244 -4.86 -13.99 3.34
CA PHE A 244 -4.47 -15.26 2.74
C PHE A 244 -5.66 -16.23 2.67
N GLY A 245 -6.36 -16.47 3.77
CA GLY A 245 -7.49 -17.40 3.84
C GLY A 245 -8.75 -16.90 3.15
N LYS A 246 -9.05 -15.59 3.30
CA LYS A 246 -10.33 -15.01 2.84
C LYS A 246 -10.31 -14.50 1.41
N HIS A 247 -9.14 -14.09 0.93
CA HIS A 247 -9.00 -13.45 -0.38
C HIS A 247 -8.10 -14.26 -1.32
N ALA A 248 -6.87 -14.61 -0.92
CA ALA A 248 -5.96 -15.32 -1.80
C ALA A 248 -6.46 -16.72 -2.16
N ILE A 249 -6.81 -17.56 -1.19
CA ILE A 249 -7.24 -18.94 -1.43
C ILE A 249 -8.47 -19.05 -2.36
N PRO A 250 -9.58 -18.28 -2.15
CA PRO A 250 -10.71 -18.32 -3.07
C PRO A 250 -10.36 -17.86 -4.49
N PHE A 251 -9.52 -16.83 -4.61
CA PHE A 251 -9.03 -16.34 -5.90
C PHE A 251 -8.20 -17.40 -6.62
N LEU A 252 -7.22 -18.00 -5.96
CA LEU A 252 -6.36 -19.03 -6.53
C LEU A 252 -7.18 -20.24 -7.01
N LYS A 253 -8.11 -20.72 -6.18
CA LYS A 253 -9.00 -21.84 -6.54
C LYS A 253 -9.85 -21.54 -7.77
N SER A 254 -10.35 -20.32 -7.91
CA SER A 254 -11.17 -19.93 -9.05
C SER A 254 -10.37 -19.81 -10.36
N HIS A 255 -9.04 -19.83 -10.28
CA HIS A 255 -8.12 -19.79 -11.41
C HIS A 255 -7.27 -21.07 -11.56
N ASP A 256 -7.71 -22.19 -10.95
CA ASP A 256 -7.05 -23.49 -11.02
C ASP A 256 -5.58 -23.47 -10.57
N ILE A 257 -5.26 -22.59 -9.60
CA ILE A 257 -3.95 -22.51 -8.97
C ILE A 257 -4.00 -23.29 -7.66
N VAL A 258 -3.15 -24.31 -7.55
CA VAL A 258 -3.10 -25.23 -6.41
C VAL A 258 -1.71 -25.27 -5.79
N LYS A 259 -1.64 -25.62 -4.52
CA LYS A 259 -0.37 -25.82 -3.82
C LYS A 259 0.13 -27.22 -4.05
N GLY A 260 1.24 -27.37 -4.78
CA GLY A 260 2.00 -28.61 -4.94
C GLY A 260 3.13 -28.74 -3.91
N ASP A 261 3.95 -29.79 -4.06
CA ASP A 261 5.07 -30.07 -3.15
C ASP A 261 6.18 -29.00 -3.22
N GLU A 262 6.39 -28.42 -4.41
CA GLU A 262 7.42 -27.39 -4.67
C GLU A 262 6.88 -25.94 -4.64
N GLY A 263 5.62 -25.73 -4.25
CA GLY A 263 4.99 -24.41 -4.18
C GLY A 263 3.66 -24.33 -4.92
N TRP A 264 3.26 -23.10 -5.27
CA TRP A 264 2.01 -22.85 -5.97
C TRP A 264 2.15 -23.08 -7.47
N VAL A 265 1.37 -23.99 -8.01
CA VAL A 265 1.40 -24.40 -9.42
C VAL A 265 0.11 -23.97 -10.09
N SER A 266 0.25 -23.27 -11.22
CA SER A 266 -0.86 -22.95 -12.10
C SER A 266 -1.07 -24.08 -13.08
N ASN A 267 -2.23 -24.72 -13.04
CA ASN A 267 -2.68 -25.66 -14.07
C ASN A 267 -3.39 -24.93 -15.22
N SER A 268 -3.50 -23.59 -15.11
CA SER A 268 -4.22 -22.76 -16.06
C SER A 268 -3.30 -22.14 -17.11
N ARG A 269 -3.89 -21.77 -18.23
CA ARG A 269 -3.22 -21.02 -19.31
C ARG A 269 -3.06 -19.53 -18.97
N PHE A 270 -3.44 -19.14 -17.73
CA PHE A 270 -3.51 -17.74 -17.32
C PHE A 270 -2.16 -17.28 -16.80
N GLY A 271 -1.82 -16.06 -17.14
CA GLY A 271 -0.59 -15.40 -16.73
C GLY A 271 -0.58 -14.98 -15.25
N ILE A 272 -1.00 -15.86 -14.31
CA ILE A 272 -0.97 -15.56 -12.87
C ILE A 272 0.19 -16.28 -12.21
N ARG A 273 1.06 -15.50 -11.53
CA ARG A 273 2.13 -16.02 -10.68
C ARG A 273 1.85 -15.59 -9.24
N PHE A 274 1.63 -16.57 -8.38
CA PHE A 274 1.39 -16.36 -6.95
C PHE A 274 2.71 -16.53 -6.19
N ILE A 275 3.13 -15.48 -5.50
CA ILE A 275 4.38 -15.41 -4.76
C ILE A 275 4.04 -15.25 -3.27
N GLU A 276 4.35 -16.27 -2.50
CA GLU A 276 4.21 -16.29 -1.06
C GLU A 276 5.48 -15.73 -0.40
N GLY A 277 5.36 -14.67 0.40
CA GLY A 277 6.48 -14.01 1.05
C GLY A 277 6.28 -13.76 2.53
N GLY A 278 7.29 -13.19 3.20
CA GLY A 278 7.24 -12.87 4.61
C GLY A 278 7.87 -11.51 4.89
N TRP A 279 7.06 -10.44 4.90
CA TRP A 279 7.53 -9.06 5.09
C TRP A 279 6.86 -8.31 6.25
N GLY A 280 6.44 -9.01 7.27
CA GLY A 280 5.89 -8.43 8.49
C GLY A 280 4.68 -9.19 9.03
N ASN A 281 4.25 -8.80 10.22
CA ASN A 281 3.15 -9.46 10.91
C ASN A 281 1.78 -8.95 10.45
N GLY A 282 0.85 -9.86 10.22
CA GLY A 282 -0.52 -9.56 9.84
C GLY A 282 -0.62 -8.86 8.49
N HIS A 283 -1.52 -7.88 8.38
CA HIS A 283 -1.74 -7.10 7.15
C HIS A 283 -0.69 -5.98 7.00
N ALA A 284 0.58 -6.38 6.94
CA ALA A 284 1.68 -5.44 6.74
C ALA A 284 1.77 -5.00 5.27
N PRO A 285 2.02 -3.70 4.99
CA PRO A 285 2.32 -3.25 3.64
C PRO A 285 3.66 -3.83 3.17
N LEU A 286 3.78 -4.08 1.87
CA LEU A 286 5.08 -4.45 1.28
C LEU A 286 6.09 -3.31 1.55
N PRO A 287 7.30 -3.61 2.06
CA PRO A 287 8.35 -2.61 2.24
C PRO A 287 8.63 -1.84 0.95
N LYS A 288 8.88 -0.54 1.06
CA LYS A 288 8.99 0.34 -0.12
C LYS A 288 10.15 -0.03 -1.04
N ASP A 289 11.29 -0.37 -0.48
CA ASP A 289 12.47 -0.80 -1.21
C ASP A 289 12.23 -2.12 -1.95
N ILE A 290 11.50 -3.06 -1.34
CA ILE A 290 11.06 -4.29 -2.01
C ILE A 290 10.06 -3.96 -3.13
N LEU A 291 9.10 -3.09 -2.88
CA LEU A 291 8.12 -2.70 -3.89
C LEU A 291 8.78 -2.00 -5.09
N GLU A 292 9.72 -1.08 -4.86
CA GLU A 292 10.46 -0.39 -5.91
C GLU A 292 11.25 -1.38 -6.79
N ARG A 293 11.96 -2.31 -6.17
CA ARG A 293 12.69 -3.38 -6.88
C ARG A 293 11.75 -4.33 -7.60
N ALA A 294 10.63 -4.71 -6.98
CA ALA A 294 9.64 -5.58 -7.60
C ALA A 294 9.00 -4.94 -8.84
N LEU A 295 8.70 -3.65 -8.80
CA LEU A 295 8.20 -2.91 -9.96
C LEU A 295 9.22 -2.89 -11.10
N LEU A 296 10.50 -2.61 -10.81
CA LEU A 296 11.55 -2.63 -11.81
C LEU A 296 11.73 -4.04 -12.41
N GLU A 297 11.72 -5.07 -11.59
CA GLU A 297 11.80 -6.46 -12.03
C GLU A 297 10.69 -6.82 -13.02
N VAL A 298 9.43 -6.40 -12.73
CA VAL A 298 8.30 -6.63 -13.63
C VAL A 298 8.37 -5.80 -14.90
N ILE A 299 8.94 -4.58 -14.84
CA ILE A 299 9.10 -3.71 -16.02
C ILE A 299 10.17 -4.27 -16.96
N GLU A 300 11.32 -4.66 -16.42
CA GLU A 300 12.52 -5.04 -17.18
C GLU A 300 12.51 -6.52 -17.59
N GLY A 301 11.75 -7.36 -16.88
CA GLY A 301 11.75 -8.79 -17.13
C GLY A 301 10.95 -9.18 -18.37
N GLU A 302 11.60 -9.98 -19.25
CA GLU A 302 11.02 -10.47 -20.50
C GLU A 302 10.21 -11.76 -20.29
N ASP A 303 10.68 -12.64 -19.39
CA ASP A 303 10.04 -13.93 -19.10
C ASP A 303 9.35 -13.93 -17.73
N MET A 304 8.07 -14.23 -17.74
CA MET A 304 7.23 -14.23 -16.55
C MET A 304 7.69 -15.21 -15.45
N SER A 305 8.30 -16.32 -15.82
CA SER A 305 8.77 -17.30 -14.84
C SER A 305 10.03 -16.80 -14.13
N SER A 306 10.99 -16.26 -14.89
CA SER A 306 12.20 -15.64 -14.33
C SER A 306 11.88 -14.44 -13.44
N VAL A 307 10.91 -13.60 -13.83
CA VAL A 307 10.41 -12.50 -12.99
C VAL A 307 9.81 -13.04 -11.70
N ALA A 308 9.02 -14.10 -11.75
CA ALA A 308 8.40 -14.69 -10.56
C ALA A 308 9.46 -15.26 -9.60
N ASP A 309 10.51 -15.92 -10.11
CA ASP A 309 11.62 -16.44 -9.31
C ASP A 309 12.40 -15.31 -8.63
N ASN A 310 12.64 -14.21 -9.35
CA ASN A 310 13.29 -13.03 -8.80
C ASN A 310 12.41 -12.36 -7.73
N LEU A 311 11.11 -12.23 -7.97
CA LEU A 311 10.15 -11.73 -6.97
C LEU A 311 10.06 -12.64 -5.75
N MET A 312 10.13 -13.96 -5.93
CA MET A 312 10.15 -14.93 -4.84
C MET A 312 11.40 -14.73 -3.97
N SER A 313 12.55 -14.50 -4.60
CA SER A 313 13.80 -14.18 -3.89
C SER A 313 13.71 -12.85 -3.15
N LEU A 314 13.07 -11.82 -3.73
CA LEU A 314 12.88 -10.52 -3.12
C LEU A 314 11.91 -10.55 -1.92
N CYS A 315 10.82 -11.27 -2.05
CA CYS A 315 9.74 -11.38 -1.06
C CYS A 315 9.92 -12.59 -0.15
N GLY A 316 10.83 -13.49 -0.54
CA GLY A 316 11.12 -14.72 0.17
C GLY A 316 11.48 -14.43 1.62
N TYR A 317 11.03 -15.29 2.46
CA TYR A 317 11.49 -15.40 3.82
C TYR A 317 12.97 -15.79 3.69
N ASP A 318 13.85 -14.80 3.63
CA ASP A 318 15.12 -15.03 4.26
C ASP A 318 14.73 -15.34 5.72
N GLU A 319 15.06 -16.53 6.23
CA GLU A 319 15.10 -16.76 7.68
C GLU A 319 16.18 -15.86 8.27
N GLY A 320 16.25 -14.65 7.73
CA GLY A 320 17.15 -13.58 8.05
C GLY A 320 17.03 -13.31 9.53
N VAL A 321 18.13 -13.03 10.11
CA VAL A 321 18.31 -12.75 11.52
C VAL A 321 17.08 -12.10 12.11
N LYS A 322 16.35 -12.84 12.95
CA LYS A 322 15.15 -12.37 13.65
C LYS A 322 15.56 -11.27 14.62
N ALA A 323 14.69 -10.33 14.90
CA ALA A 323 14.93 -9.31 15.93
C ALA A 323 15.34 -9.98 17.27
N LEU A 324 14.80 -11.17 17.57
CA LEU A 324 15.16 -11.98 18.74
C LEU A 324 16.65 -12.40 18.72
N ASP A 325 17.19 -12.79 17.56
CA ASP A 325 18.58 -13.26 17.46
C ASP A 325 19.54 -12.09 17.66
N VAL A 326 19.27 -10.94 17.05
CA VAL A 326 20.03 -9.71 17.28
C VAL A 326 19.90 -9.25 18.72
N PHE A 327 18.68 -9.22 19.25
CA PHE A 327 18.38 -8.78 20.60
C PHE A 327 19.08 -9.63 21.66
N SER A 328 19.12 -10.97 21.48
CA SER A 328 19.76 -11.90 22.39
C SER A 328 21.28 -11.73 22.43
N ASN A 329 21.87 -11.28 21.31
CA ASN A 329 23.31 -11.13 21.14
C ASN A 329 23.77 -9.65 21.08
N ALA A 330 22.85 -8.69 21.32
CA ALA A 330 23.16 -7.27 21.35
C ALA A 330 23.13 -6.76 22.79
N GLU A 331 24.11 -5.93 23.14
CA GLU A 331 24.13 -5.20 24.39
C GLU A 331 23.79 -3.73 24.14
N LEU A 332 22.77 -3.22 24.88
CA LEU A 332 22.46 -1.78 24.84
C LEU A 332 23.38 -1.06 25.80
N SER A 333 24.16 -0.13 25.28
CA SER A 333 25.07 0.73 26.06
C SER A 333 24.76 2.20 25.86
N GLY A 334 25.29 3.06 26.74
CA GLY A 334 25.18 4.50 26.58
C GLY A 334 26.05 5.27 27.55
N GLU A 335 26.43 6.49 27.16
CA GLU A 335 27.27 7.40 27.94
C GLU A 335 26.71 8.82 27.90
N ILE A 336 26.88 9.52 29.02
CA ILE A 336 26.54 10.92 29.16
C ILE A 336 27.79 11.77 28.99
N PHE A 337 27.74 12.74 28.08
CA PHE A 337 28.75 13.78 27.87
C PHE A 337 28.19 15.13 28.29
N PRO A 338 29.00 16.18 28.46
CA PRO A 338 28.54 17.49 28.95
C PRO A 338 27.39 18.11 28.15
N ASN A 339 27.31 17.84 26.86
CA ASN A 339 26.32 18.47 25.96
C ASN A 339 25.56 17.44 25.08
N LYS A 340 25.77 16.15 25.31
CA LYS A 340 25.12 15.10 24.54
C LYS A 340 25.03 13.77 25.30
N ILE A 341 24.11 12.92 24.90
CA ILE A 341 24.07 11.51 25.29
C ILE A 341 24.30 10.68 24.04
N ARG A 342 25.19 9.73 24.13
CA ARG A 342 25.39 8.71 23.10
C ARG A 342 24.86 7.38 23.61
N ALA A 343 24.11 6.66 22.78
CA ALA A 343 23.65 5.31 23.08
C ALA A 343 23.66 4.44 21.83
N GLY A 344 23.69 3.12 22.01
CA GLY A 344 23.69 2.21 20.87
C GLY A 344 23.65 0.77 21.26
N PHE A 345 23.40 -0.08 20.27
CA PHE A 345 23.51 -1.51 20.39
C PHE A 345 24.88 -1.99 19.93
N GLU A 346 25.61 -2.63 20.81
CA GLU A 346 26.80 -3.42 20.47
C GLU A 346 26.33 -4.79 19.98
N VAL A 347 26.52 -5.08 18.68
CA VAL A 347 26.13 -6.34 18.04
C VAL A 347 27.35 -7.04 17.44
N SER A 348 27.32 -8.37 17.37
CA SER A 348 28.42 -9.13 16.73
C SER A 348 28.53 -8.78 15.24
N SER A 349 29.70 -8.95 14.66
CA SER A 349 29.97 -8.62 13.24
C SER A 349 29.10 -9.43 12.27
N SER A 350 28.60 -10.60 12.67
CA SER A 350 27.73 -11.46 11.86
C SER A 350 26.35 -10.88 11.57
N PHE A 351 25.93 -9.83 12.30
CA PHE A 351 24.62 -9.19 12.12
C PHE A 351 24.68 -7.82 11.41
N ARG A 352 25.82 -7.42 10.85
CA ARG A 352 26.01 -6.06 10.31
C ARG A 352 25.29 -5.80 8.98
N ASP A 353 25.05 -6.84 8.19
CA ASP A 353 24.51 -6.75 6.82
C ASP A 353 23.04 -7.12 6.70
N VAL A 354 22.31 -7.14 7.82
CA VAL A 354 20.93 -7.61 7.87
C VAL A 354 19.94 -6.43 7.87
N SER A 355 18.70 -6.67 7.41
CA SER A 355 17.59 -5.70 7.41
C SER A 355 17.07 -5.43 8.83
N ILE A 356 17.98 -5.02 9.73
CA ILE A 356 17.65 -4.64 11.10
C ILE A 356 17.62 -3.12 11.20
N GLU A 357 16.61 -2.61 11.89
CA GLU A 357 16.46 -1.19 12.18
C GLU A 357 16.42 -0.97 13.69
N TYR A 358 16.96 0.17 14.12
CA TYR A 358 17.09 0.54 15.51
C TYR A 358 16.37 1.86 15.80
N ALA A 359 15.64 1.93 16.93
CA ALA A 359 15.06 3.15 17.42
C ALA A 359 15.45 3.38 18.88
N PHE A 360 15.45 4.64 19.33
CA PHE A 360 15.86 4.98 20.70
C PHE A 360 14.97 6.05 21.28
N TYR A 361 14.61 5.89 22.55
CA TYR A 361 13.97 6.90 23.37
C TYR A 361 14.90 7.31 24.50
N LEU A 362 15.05 8.61 24.67
CA LEU A 362 15.67 9.20 25.86
C LEU A 362 14.56 9.58 26.85
N LEU A 363 14.66 9.07 28.07
CA LEU A 363 13.76 9.41 29.15
C LEU A 363 14.52 10.14 30.27
N VAL A 364 13.94 11.23 30.74
CA VAL A 364 14.42 11.98 31.91
C VAL A 364 13.31 11.90 32.97
N ASP A 365 13.63 11.38 34.15
CA ASP A 365 12.68 11.14 35.24
C ASP A 365 11.42 10.36 34.79
N GLY A 366 11.62 9.39 33.88
CA GLY A 366 10.56 8.55 33.33
C GLY A 366 9.76 9.21 32.18
N VAL A 367 9.98 10.49 31.90
CA VAL A 367 9.32 11.22 30.81
C VAL A 367 10.16 11.12 29.53
N ARG A 368 9.53 10.73 28.43
CA ARG A 368 10.18 10.67 27.12
C ARG A 368 10.45 12.08 26.58
N THR A 369 11.72 12.46 26.50
CA THR A 369 12.14 13.80 26.06
C THR A 369 12.57 13.83 24.61
N ASN A 370 13.28 12.80 24.14
CA ASN A 370 13.78 12.70 22.77
C ASN A 370 13.50 11.34 22.18
N VAL A 371 13.37 11.29 20.83
CA VAL A 371 13.12 10.07 20.07
C VAL A 371 13.95 10.09 18.81
N ARG A 372 14.62 8.97 18.51
CA ARG A 372 15.06 8.63 17.17
C ARG A 372 14.23 7.44 16.71
N TRP A 373 13.50 7.59 15.62
CA TRP A 373 12.72 6.53 15.01
C TRP A 373 13.61 5.54 14.28
N TYR A 374 13.04 4.43 13.83
CA TYR A 374 13.75 3.31 13.22
C TYR A 374 14.61 3.73 12.03
N GLU A 375 15.92 3.44 12.13
CA GLU A 375 16.95 3.64 11.13
C GLU A 375 17.95 2.48 11.18
N LYS A 376 18.76 2.34 10.13
CA LYS A 376 19.79 1.27 10.08
C LYS A 376 20.99 1.52 11.01
N ASP A 377 21.22 2.77 11.40
CA ASP A 377 22.28 3.09 12.33
C ASP A 377 21.92 2.62 13.75
N ARG A 378 22.77 1.76 14.27
CA ARG A 378 22.63 1.16 15.61
C ARG A 378 23.06 2.10 16.74
N PHE A 379 23.61 3.28 16.45
CA PHE A 379 24.02 4.29 17.40
C PHE A 379 23.21 5.55 17.22
N VAL A 380 23.00 6.29 18.33
CA VAL A 380 22.32 7.59 18.37
C VAL A 380 23.12 8.57 19.21
N GLU A 381 23.14 9.84 18.80
CA GLU A 381 23.55 10.96 19.63
C GLU A 381 22.38 11.90 19.83
N PHE A 382 21.98 12.10 21.08
CA PHE A 382 21.04 13.15 21.48
C PHE A 382 21.85 14.39 21.85
N VAL A 383 21.98 15.31 20.91
CA VAL A 383 22.72 16.56 21.05
C VAL A 383 21.91 17.65 21.77
N ASN A 384 22.60 18.66 22.29
CA ASN A 384 21.99 19.77 23.06
C ASN A 384 21.28 19.29 24.34
N PHE A 385 21.69 18.17 24.87
CA PHE A 385 21.24 17.70 26.17
C PHE A 385 22.14 18.21 27.27
N THR A 386 21.56 18.94 28.23
CA THR A 386 22.27 19.38 29.45
C THR A 386 21.55 18.74 30.63
N CYS A 387 22.26 17.99 31.42
CA CYS A 387 21.75 17.51 32.69
C CYS A 387 21.57 18.73 33.64
N GLN A 388 20.33 19.04 34.01
CA GLN A 388 20.01 20.28 34.68
C GLN A 388 20.16 20.19 36.20
N GLU A 389 20.10 19.00 36.79
CA GLU A 389 20.14 18.81 38.24
C GLU A 389 20.93 17.57 38.62
N ASP A 390 21.66 17.65 39.75
CA ASP A 390 22.28 16.49 40.38
C ASP A 390 21.18 15.50 40.84
N GLY A 391 21.24 14.25 40.34
CA GLY A 391 20.30 13.22 40.69
C GLY A 391 19.18 12.93 39.69
N GLN A 392 19.10 13.65 38.58
CA GLN A 392 18.14 13.27 37.50
C GLN A 392 18.35 11.83 37.03
N LYS A 393 17.23 11.11 36.92
CA LYS A 393 17.23 9.75 36.38
C LYS A 393 17.17 9.81 34.85
N ILE A 394 18.26 9.38 34.20
CA ILE A 394 18.35 9.34 32.72
C ILE A 394 18.31 7.88 32.27
N GLU A 395 17.40 7.55 31.39
CA GLU A 395 17.22 6.19 30.86
C GLU A 395 17.20 6.22 29.33
N ILE A 396 17.76 5.17 28.72
CA ILE A 396 17.62 4.89 27.30
C ILE A 396 16.78 3.63 27.12
N VAL A 397 15.80 3.70 26.24
CA VAL A 397 15.09 2.53 25.71
C VAL A 397 15.48 2.36 24.27
N GLY A 398 16.23 1.31 23.98
CA GLY A 398 16.61 0.93 22.62
C GLY A 398 15.67 -0.15 22.10
N PHE A 399 15.28 -0.03 20.84
CA PHE A 399 14.43 -0.97 20.12
C PHE A 399 15.18 -1.55 18.95
N VAL A 400 14.96 -2.83 18.69
CA VAL A 400 15.42 -3.54 17.49
C VAL A 400 14.16 -3.98 16.74
N ARG A 401 14.13 -3.77 15.43
CA ARG A 401 13.06 -4.25 14.55
C ARG A 401 13.68 -4.98 13.36
N ASP A 402 13.19 -6.18 13.05
CA ASP A 402 13.58 -6.92 11.85
C ASP A 402 12.73 -6.58 10.63
N GLY A 403 13.11 -7.14 9.47
CA GLY A 403 12.36 -6.99 8.22
C GLY A 403 10.92 -7.51 8.27
N ASN A 404 10.61 -8.40 9.23
CA ASN A 404 9.25 -8.92 9.47
C ASN A 404 8.42 -7.99 10.36
N GLY A 405 9.02 -6.92 10.89
CA GLY A 405 8.37 -5.99 11.79
C GLY A 405 8.29 -6.47 13.25
N GLU A 406 8.89 -7.62 13.59
CA GLU A 406 9.06 -8.03 14.99
C GLU A 406 9.92 -7.01 15.73
N LYS A 407 9.50 -6.66 16.95
CA LYS A 407 10.12 -5.61 17.74
C LYS A 407 10.48 -6.14 19.11
N MET A 408 11.70 -5.83 19.52
CA MET A 408 12.17 -6.06 20.88
C MET A 408 12.78 -4.79 21.46
N SER A 409 12.82 -4.67 22.78
CA SER A 409 13.39 -3.49 23.42
C SER A 409 14.19 -3.85 24.66
N LYS A 410 15.28 -3.12 24.86
CA LYS A 410 16.10 -3.11 26.09
C LYS A 410 16.05 -1.72 26.71
N ARG A 411 16.22 -1.67 28.03
CA ARG A 411 16.25 -0.44 28.79
C ARG A 411 17.48 -0.42 29.69
N ILE A 412 18.20 0.71 29.66
CA ILE A 412 19.34 0.94 30.55
C ILE A 412 19.13 2.23 31.33
N LEU A 413 19.66 2.25 32.54
CA LEU A 413 19.74 3.43 33.39
C LEU A 413 21.13 4.04 33.21
N LEU A 414 21.19 5.27 32.73
CA LEU A 414 22.39 6.09 32.69
C LEU A 414 22.39 6.98 33.94
N ARG A 415 23.41 6.90 34.78
CA ARG A 415 23.59 7.82 35.90
C ARG A 415 24.45 9.00 35.46
N SER A 416 24.07 10.23 35.82
CA SER A 416 24.98 11.35 35.70
C SER A 416 26.24 11.08 36.54
N ARG A 417 27.42 11.38 36.00
CA ARG A 417 28.63 11.37 36.85
C ARG A 417 28.42 12.34 37.97
N GLU A 418 28.61 11.91 39.24
CA GLU A 418 28.76 12.83 40.36
C GLU A 418 29.94 13.76 40.01
N PRO A 419 29.81 15.10 40.23
CA PRO A 419 30.95 15.97 40.06
C PRO A 419 32.06 15.46 40.97
N ALA A 420 33.27 15.30 40.44
CA ALA A 420 34.44 14.95 41.23
C ALA A 420 34.56 16.02 42.30
N ASN A 421 34.32 15.64 43.54
CA ASN A 421 34.58 16.53 44.69
C ASN A 421 36.03 16.94 44.62
N GLY A 422 36.26 18.23 44.30
CA GLY A 422 37.54 18.91 44.44
C GLY A 422 37.83 19.28 45.89
#